data_27ff9caa1938b42967d9606f44a88fed
#
_entry.id   27ff9caa1938b42967d9606f44a88fed
#
_cell.length_a   1.000
_cell.length_b   1.000
_cell.length_c   1.000
_cell.angle_alpha   90.00
_cell.angle_beta   90.00
_cell.angle_gamma   90.00
#
_symmetry.space_group_name_H-M   'P 1'
#
loop_
_entity.id
_entity.type
_entity.pdbx_description
1 polymer ?
#
loop_
_entity_poly.entity_id
_entity_poly.type
_entity_poly.pdbx_seq_one_letter_code
_entity_poly.pdbx_strand_id
1 'polypeptide(L)'
;MPGYSDRDRGRDRDRGYGGGPPRFGGNRGGGGGGGGGKFGNPGDRLRKKHWNLDELPKFEKNFYQQHPDVTRRSPQEVEQYRRTKIITVKGRDCPNPIAKFHEASFPSYVMDVINKMNWTDPTPIQAQGWPLALSGKDMVGIAQTGSGKTLSYLLPAIVHINHQPFLERGDGPICLVLAPTRELAQQVQQVAAEYGRASRLKTTCIYGGAPKGPQIRDLERGVEICIATPGRLIDFLEAGKTNLRRCTYLVLDEADRMLDMGFEPQIRKIVDQIRPDRQTLMWSATWPKEVRQLAEDFLKEYVQINVGALQLSANHNILQIVDVCNDGEKENKLIRLLEEIMSEKENKTIIFVETKRRCDDLTRRMRRDGWPAMGIHGDKSQQERDWVLNEFKYGKAPILIATDVASRGLDVEDVKFVINFDYPNNSEDYIHRIGRTARSQKTGTAYTFFTPNNMRQASDLISVLREANQAINPKLLQMAEDRGGRSRGGRGGDYRDRYSSGRRDFGSFRDRDNGRGFDNGPNKFGTNTQNGGYGNSNGNGSSNGYGGGSFNGNGQSSFTTNQTGAFGAQNNFQAPQFAPVKAGAQNGASHPPFPFPQAPAPQQHPPPLVPYAMPPQFTQ
;
A
#
# COMPACT_ATOMS: atom_id res chain seq x y z
N MET A 1 -36.93 52.27 39.30
CA MET A 1 -37.71 52.28 40.55
C MET A 1 -39.20 52.05 40.24
N PRO A 2 -39.94 51.32 41.05
CA PRO A 2 -39.65 50.29 42.03
C PRO A 2 -40.30 48.96 41.67
N GLY A 3 -40.23 47.86 42.32
CA GLY A 3 -39.82 47.42 43.63
C GLY A 3 -40.03 45.93 43.81
N TYR A 4 -39.19 45.34 44.53
CA TYR A 4 -39.21 44.23 45.49
C TYR A 4 -40.49 43.38 45.67
N SER A 5 -40.34 42.06 45.75
CA SER A 5 -40.48 41.35 47.03
C SER A 5 -40.04 39.88 46.98
N ASP A 6 -39.11 39.58 47.85
CA ASP A 6 -38.75 38.30 48.47
C ASP A 6 -39.94 37.58 49.12
N ARG A 7 -39.90 36.26 49.18
CA ARG A 7 -40.15 35.48 50.40
C ARG A 7 -39.67 34.03 50.29
N ASP A 8 -38.63 33.83 50.98
CA ASP A 8 -38.08 32.68 51.68
C ASP A 8 -39.12 31.81 52.41
N ARG A 9 -38.90 30.49 52.47
CA ARG A 9 -38.95 29.63 53.65
C ARG A 9 -38.74 28.16 53.26
N GLY A 10 -37.64 27.66 53.72
CA GLY A 10 -37.20 26.31 53.85
C GLY A 10 -38.01 25.42 54.77
N ARG A 11 -37.75 24.14 54.70
CA ARG A 11 -37.68 23.18 55.80
C ARG A 11 -37.04 21.87 55.36
N ASP A 12 -35.95 21.58 56.01
CA ASP A 12 -35.32 20.27 56.14
C ASP A 12 -36.30 19.20 56.67
N ARG A 13 -36.08 17.96 56.25
CA ARG A 13 -36.17 16.76 57.09
C ARG A 13 -35.45 15.56 56.44
N ASP A 14 -34.38 15.17 57.08
CA ASP A 14 -33.75 13.86 57.10
C ASP A 14 -34.68 12.68 57.37
N ARG A 15 -34.35 11.53 56.75
CA ARG A 15 -34.41 10.11 57.21
C ARG A 15 -34.34 9.23 55.97
N GLY A 16 -33.37 8.44 55.68
CA GLY A 16 -32.67 7.41 56.41
C GLY A 16 -33.16 6.01 56.03
N TYR A 17 -32.15 5.19 55.54
CA TYR A 17 -32.15 3.72 55.48
C TYR A 17 -32.80 2.95 54.34
N GLY A 18 -31.99 2.27 53.54
CA GLY A 18 -31.98 0.79 53.41
C GLY A 18 -32.85 0.19 52.29
N GLY A 19 -32.19 -0.55 51.43
CA GLY A 19 -32.90 -1.58 50.65
C GLY A 19 -32.20 -1.94 49.33
N GLY A 20 -31.69 -3.15 49.30
CA GLY A 20 -30.90 -3.76 48.25
C GLY A 20 -31.60 -4.00 46.90
N PRO A 21 -30.93 -4.63 45.94
CA PRO A 21 -31.32 -4.65 44.53
C PRO A 21 -32.49 -5.60 44.23
N PRO A 22 -33.35 -5.27 43.26
CA PRO A 22 -34.48 -6.14 42.91
C PRO A 22 -34.01 -7.30 42.01
N ARG A 23 -34.45 -8.49 42.38
CA ARG A 23 -34.35 -9.73 41.63
C ARG A 23 -35.27 -9.69 40.41
N PHE A 24 -34.73 -10.09 39.26
CA PHE A 24 -35.51 -10.38 38.07
C PHE A 24 -36.40 -11.60 38.27
N GLY A 25 -37.68 -11.40 38.15
CA GLY A 25 -38.68 -12.43 37.99
C GLY A 25 -39.05 -12.55 36.53
N GLY A 26 -38.97 -13.78 35.99
CA GLY A 26 -39.34 -14.08 34.62
C GLY A 26 -40.81 -13.96 34.33
N ASN A 27 -41.16 -13.53 33.13
CA ASN A 27 -42.44 -13.80 32.52
C ASN A 27 -42.25 -14.32 31.09
N ARG A 28 -42.76 -15.54 30.85
CA ARG A 28 -42.90 -16.18 29.55
C ARG A 28 -44.15 -15.63 28.88
N GLY A 29 -43.97 -15.23 27.61
CA GLY A 29 -45.16 -14.88 26.77
C GLY A 29 -44.72 -14.56 25.33
N GLY A 30 -44.83 -15.54 24.47
CA GLY A 30 -45.41 -15.51 23.12
C GLY A 30 -44.80 -14.67 22.01
N GLY A 31 -44.17 -15.35 21.04
CA GLY A 31 -44.46 -15.21 19.63
C GLY A 31 -44.05 -13.90 18.93
N GLY A 32 -43.00 -13.94 18.12
CA GLY A 32 -42.75 -12.89 17.16
C GLY A 32 -41.41 -13.14 16.47
N GLY A 33 -41.42 -13.70 15.26
CA GLY A 33 -40.23 -13.97 14.46
C GLY A 33 -39.42 -12.70 14.23
N GLY A 34 -38.31 -12.59 14.92
CA GLY A 34 -37.26 -11.63 14.63
C GLY A 34 -36.34 -12.18 13.58
N GLY A 35 -36.53 -11.80 12.32
CA GLY A 35 -35.59 -12.06 11.26
C GLY A 35 -34.24 -11.50 11.65
N GLY A 36 -33.26 -12.38 11.91
CA GLY A 36 -31.85 -12.04 11.96
C GLY A 36 -31.48 -11.37 10.63
N GLY A 37 -31.40 -10.04 10.63
CA GLY A 37 -30.93 -9.28 9.48
C GLY A 37 -29.54 -9.76 9.13
N LYS A 38 -29.42 -10.56 8.08
CA LYS A 38 -28.14 -10.79 7.39
C LYS A 38 -27.61 -9.40 7.06
N PHE A 39 -26.55 -8.98 7.73
CA PHE A 39 -25.78 -7.82 7.29
C PHE A 39 -25.31 -8.13 5.87
N GLY A 40 -25.99 -7.56 4.86
CA GLY A 40 -25.59 -7.68 3.47
C GLY A 40 -24.18 -7.10 3.29
N ASN A 41 -23.49 -7.56 2.27
CA ASN A 41 -22.19 -7.01 1.94
C ASN A 41 -22.31 -5.49 1.68
N PRO A 42 -21.25 -4.69 2.01
CA PRO A 42 -21.25 -3.27 1.72
C PRO A 42 -21.59 -2.99 0.24
N GLY A 43 -22.55 -2.12 -0.02
CA GLY A 43 -22.98 -1.75 -1.35
C GLY A 43 -24.06 -2.65 -1.99
N ASP A 44 -24.63 -3.61 -1.27
CA ASP A 44 -25.70 -4.47 -1.82
C ASP A 44 -26.97 -3.70 -2.21
N ARG A 45 -27.15 -2.50 -1.65
CA ARG A 45 -28.25 -1.60 -1.98
C ARG A 45 -27.93 -0.67 -3.15
N LEU A 46 -26.66 -0.57 -3.58
CA LEU A 46 -26.28 0.23 -4.75
C LEU A 46 -26.57 -0.56 -6.02
N ARG A 47 -27.60 -0.12 -6.74
CA ARG A 47 -27.89 -0.67 -8.06
C ARG A 47 -26.94 -0.05 -9.09
N LYS A 48 -26.49 -0.87 -10.06
CA LYS A 48 -25.75 -0.37 -11.22
C LYS A 48 -26.59 0.68 -11.94
N LYS A 49 -26.00 1.83 -12.23
CA LYS A 49 -26.65 2.88 -12.99
C LYS A 49 -26.61 2.55 -14.49
N HIS A 50 -27.72 2.74 -15.15
CA HIS A 50 -27.78 2.78 -16.60
C HIS A 50 -27.50 4.20 -17.05
N TRP A 51 -26.50 4.38 -17.89
CA TRP A 51 -26.07 5.64 -18.43
C TRP A 51 -26.43 5.72 -19.92
N ASN A 52 -27.24 6.72 -20.28
CA ASN A 52 -27.42 7.08 -21.67
C ASN A 52 -26.37 8.14 -22.02
N LEU A 53 -25.37 7.77 -22.82
CA LEU A 53 -24.24 8.64 -23.17
C LEU A 53 -24.69 9.86 -23.98
N ASP A 54 -25.74 9.72 -24.77
CA ASP A 54 -26.25 10.80 -25.63
C ASP A 54 -26.94 11.90 -24.81
N GLU A 55 -27.48 11.56 -23.64
CA GLU A 55 -28.14 12.49 -22.70
C GLU A 55 -27.17 13.12 -21.70
N LEU A 56 -25.95 12.60 -21.58
CA LEU A 56 -24.96 13.14 -20.65
C LEU A 56 -24.38 14.44 -21.19
N PRO A 57 -24.27 15.50 -20.35
CA PRO A 57 -23.54 16.71 -20.70
C PRO A 57 -22.13 16.36 -21.17
N LYS A 58 -21.79 16.76 -22.39
CA LYS A 58 -20.43 16.60 -22.90
C LYS A 58 -19.47 17.44 -22.05
N PHE A 59 -18.28 16.91 -21.84
CA PHE A 59 -17.22 17.61 -21.13
C PHE A 59 -15.90 17.45 -21.87
N GLU A 60 -15.03 18.43 -21.71
CA GLU A 60 -13.68 18.40 -22.26
C GLU A 60 -12.74 17.73 -21.27
N LYS A 61 -11.78 16.94 -21.78
CA LYS A 61 -10.77 16.26 -20.98
C LYS A 61 -9.36 16.31 -21.57
N ASN A 62 -9.20 16.88 -22.77
CA ASN A 62 -7.90 17.06 -23.41
C ASN A 62 -7.47 18.52 -23.28
N PHE A 63 -6.54 18.78 -22.35
CA PHE A 63 -5.99 20.09 -22.05
C PHE A 63 -4.49 20.17 -22.36
N TYR A 64 -3.90 19.11 -22.91
CA TYR A 64 -2.48 19.08 -23.18
C TYR A 64 -2.13 19.90 -24.40
N GLN A 65 -1.28 20.89 -24.19
CA GLN A 65 -0.64 21.66 -25.26
C GLN A 65 0.86 21.39 -25.21
N GLN A 66 1.38 20.72 -26.24
CA GLN A 66 2.78 20.38 -26.29
C GLN A 66 3.65 21.62 -26.43
N HIS A 67 4.56 21.84 -25.49
CA HIS A 67 5.48 22.97 -25.50
C HIS A 67 6.41 22.92 -26.71
N PRO A 68 6.79 24.06 -27.33
CA PRO A 68 7.71 24.10 -28.48
C PRO A 68 9.02 23.36 -28.25
N ASP A 69 9.60 23.43 -27.05
CA ASP A 69 10.84 22.72 -26.71
C ASP A 69 10.67 21.20 -26.75
N VAL A 70 9.49 20.69 -26.35
CA VAL A 70 9.16 19.26 -26.45
C VAL A 70 8.94 18.86 -27.91
N THR A 71 8.33 19.73 -28.71
CA THR A 71 8.08 19.48 -30.13
C THR A 71 9.39 19.41 -30.95
N ARG A 72 10.40 20.20 -30.57
CA ARG A 72 11.71 20.20 -31.27
C ARG A 72 12.54 18.95 -31.01
N ARG A 73 12.22 18.17 -29.97
CA ARG A 73 12.96 16.93 -29.65
C ARG A 73 12.73 15.87 -30.71
N SER A 74 13.82 15.32 -31.20
CA SER A 74 13.78 14.18 -32.11
C SER A 74 13.27 12.91 -31.39
N PRO A 75 12.73 11.94 -32.12
CA PRO A 75 12.34 10.64 -31.52
C PRO A 75 13.49 9.95 -30.78
N GLN A 76 14.73 10.13 -31.24
CA GLN A 76 15.92 9.57 -30.60
C GLN A 76 16.19 10.22 -29.24
N GLU A 77 16.09 11.55 -29.14
CA GLU A 77 16.25 12.28 -27.88
C GLU A 77 15.14 11.91 -26.86
N VAL A 78 13.91 11.74 -27.32
CA VAL A 78 12.80 11.28 -26.48
C VAL A 78 13.07 9.88 -25.93
N GLU A 79 13.51 8.97 -26.79
CA GLU A 79 13.83 7.61 -26.38
C GLU A 79 15.06 7.56 -25.46
N GLN A 80 16.09 8.36 -25.75
CA GLN A 80 17.26 8.53 -24.88
C GLN A 80 16.84 9.04 -23.49
N TYR A 81 15.96 10.04 -23.43
CA TYR A 81 15.43 10.55 -22.16
C TYR A 81 14.70 9.46 -21.38
N ARG A 82 13.81 8.71 -22.05
CA ARG A 82 13.08 7.59 -21.44
C ARG A 82 14.04 6.53 -20.88
N ARG A 83 15.08 6.15 -21.64
CA ARG A 83 16.10 5.20 -21.19
C ARG A 83 16.87 5.72 -19.98
N THR A 84 17.34 6.97 -20.02
CA THR A 84 18.09 7.57 -18.92
C THR A 84 17.25 7.66 -17.63
N LYS A 85 15.96 7.91 -17.76
CA LYS A 85 15.01 8.02 -16.63
C LYS A 85 14.31 6.70 -16.30
N ILE A 86 14.68 5.59 -16.97
CA ILE A 86 14.12 4.24 -16.81
C ILE A 86 12.59 4.29 -16.96
N ILE A 87 12.10 4.97 -17.99
CA ILE A 87 10.68 5.06 -18.31
C ILE A 87 10.38 4.09 -19.44
N THR A 88 9.44 3.17 -19.21
CA THR A 88 8.88 2.30 -20.25
C THR A 88 7.43 2.65 -20.49
N VAL A 89 7.05 2.77 -21.75
CA VAL A 89 5.68 3.09 -22.17
C VAL A 89 5.10 1.93 -22.97
N LYS A 90 3.85 1.53 -22.65
CA LYS A 90 3.05 0.57 -23.42
C LYS A 90 1.70 1.20 -23.72
N GLY A 91 1.28 1.14 -24.97
CA GLY A 91 0.05 1.75 -25.44
C GLY A 91 0.28 2.61 -26.68
N ARG A 92 -0.79 3.22 -27.21
CA ARG A 92 -0.75 4.03 -28.43
C ARG A 92 -0.80 5.52 -28.10
N ASP A 93 -0.21 6.33 -28.98
CA ASP A 93 -0.29 7.80 -28.94
C ASP A 93 0.07 8.41 -27.59
N CYS A 94 1.15 7.94 -26.97
CA CYS A 94 1.67 8.54 -25.74
C CYS A 94 2.41 9.84 -26.08
N PRO A 95 2.03 10.98 -25.49
CA PRO A 95 2.74 12.23 -25.68
C PRO A 95 4.21 12.12 -25.26
N ASN A 96 5.05 13.01 -25.83
CA ASN A 96 6.46 13.06 -25.45
C ASN A 96 6.61 13.52 -23.99
N PRO A 97 7.62 13.01 -23.26
CA PRO A 97 7.89 13.42 -21.88
C PRO A 97 8.41 14.86 -21.85
N ILE A 98 8.10 15.55 -20.78
CA ILE A 98 8.71 16.85 -20.45
C ILE A 98 10.00 16.62 -19.65
N ALA A 99 10.95 17.55 -19.76
CA ALA A 99 12.18 17.52 -18.99
C ALA A 99 12.23 18.61 -17.91
N LYS A 100 11.50 19.69 -18.09
CA LYS A 100 11.44 20.84 -17.19
C LYS A 100 10.00 21.22 -16.86
N PHE A 101 9.78 21.88 -15.72
CA PHE A 101 8.43 22.25 -15.27
C PHE A 101 7.71 23.20 -16.24
N HIS A 102 8.40 24.17 -16.85
CA HIS A 102 7.78 25.10 -17.81
C HIS A 102 7.22 24.40 -19.06
N GLU A 103 7.73 23.21 -19.40
CA GLU A 103 7.25 22.42 -20.54
C GLU A 103 5.92 21.71 -20.27
N ALA A 104 5.47 21.68 -19.01
CA ALA A 104 4.21 21.01 -18.64
C ALA A 104 2.97 21.76 -19.12
N SER A 105 3.11 23.02 -19.55
CA SER A 105 2.01 23.90 -19.99
C SER A 105 0.89 24.03 -18.96
N PHE A 106 1.23 23.98 -17.68
CA PHE A 106 0.28 24.21 -16.61
C PHE A 106 -0.12 25.70 -16.54
N PRO A 107 -1.38 26.00 -16.18
CA PRO A 107 -1.81 27.37 -15.91
C PRO A 107 -0.98 28.01 -14.78
N SER A 108 -0.90 29.36 -14.79
CA SER A 108 -0.10 30.14 -13.84
C SER A 108 -0.38 29.77 -12.37
N TYR A 109 -1.65 29.58 -12.01
CA TYR A 109 -2.03 29.22 -10.63
C TYR A 109 -1.48 27.87 -10.16
N VAL A 110 -1.17 26.94 -11.07
CA VAL A 110 -0.48 25.67 -10.74
C VAL A 110 1.03 25.91 -10.69
N MET A 111 1.57 26.63 -11.68
CA MET A 111 3.01 26.94 -11.74
C MET A 111 3.49 27.75 -10.55
N ASP A 112 2.68 28.69 -10.04
CA ASP A 112 3.02 29.49 -8.85
C ASP A 112 3.24 28.63 -7.61
N VAL A 113 2.50 27.52 -7.48
CA VAL A 113 2.68 26.59 -6.35
C VAL A 113 3.93 25.74 -6.57
N ILE A 114 4.16 25.23 -7.79
CA ILE A 114 5.36 24.46 -8.14
C ILE A 114 6.63 25.28 -7.89
N ASN A 115 6.65 26.55 -8.34
CA ASN A 115 7.80 27.44 -8.20
C ASN A 115 8.16 27.72 -6.72
N LYS A 116 7.18 27.73 -5.82
CA LYS A 116 7.42 27.90 -4.37
C LYS A 116 8.13 26.72 -3.73
N MET A 117 8.08 25.55 -4.36
CA MET A 117 8.67 24.32 -3.81
C MET A 117 10.18 24.19 -4.11
N ASN A 118 10.76 25.12 -4.88
CA ASN A 118 12.18 25.15 -5.28
C ASN A 118 12.68 23.82 -5.90
N TRP A 119 11.79 23.08 -6.57
CA TRP A 119 12.19 21.88 -7.29
C TRP A 119 12.83 22.26 -8.63
N THR A 120 13.86 21.50 -9.03
CA THR A 120 14.59 21.77 -10.27
C THR A 120 13.94 21.13 -11.50
N ASP A 121 13.49 19.88 -11.35
CA ASP A 121 12.97 19.07 -12.45
C ASP A 121 11.80 18.20 -12.00
N PRO A 122 10.87 17.85 -12.90
CA PRO A 122 9.84 16.86 -12.60
C PRO A 122 10.45 15.49 -12.40
N THR A 123 9.85 14.70 -11.52
CA THR A 123 10.23 13.30 -11.35
C THR A 123 9.92 12.50 -12.63
N PRO A 124 10.55 11.34 -12.88
CA PRO A 124 10.32 10.56 -14.11
C PRO A 124 8.84 10.23 -14.35
N ILE A 125 8.09 9.90 -13.28
CA ILE A 125 6.66 9.59 -13.40
C ILE A 125 5.82 10.84 -13.70
N GLN A 126 6.21 12.01 -13.19
CA GLN A 126 5.60 13.30 -13.52
C GLN A 126 5.93 13.73 -14.96
N ALA A 127 7.19 13.57 -15.35
CA ALA A 127 7.67 13.95 -16.67
C ALA A 127 6.89 13.29 -17.82
N GLN A 128 6.54 12.02 -17.68
CA GLN A 128 5.73 11.30 -18.67
C GLN A 128 4.23 11.34 -18.34
N GLY A 129 3.86 11.36 -17.06
CA GLY A 129 2.48 11.26 -16.59
C GLY A 129 1.67 12.53 -16.84
N TRP A 130 2.21 13.73 -16.64
CA TRP A 130 1.47 14.98 -16.83
C TRP A 130 1.01 15.20 -18.28
N PRO A 131 1.87 15.06 -19.31
CA PRO A 131 1.42 15.13 -20.69
C PRO A 131 0.28 14.16 -20.99
N LEU A 132 0.38 12.94 -20.49
CA LEU A 132 -0.61 11.90 -20.73
C LEU A 132 -1.93 12.17 -19.98
N ALA A 133 -1.87 12.53 -18.70
CA ALA A 133 -3.07 12.83 -17.91
C ALA A 133 -3.80 14.07 -18.44
N LEU A 134 -3.06 15.13 -18.85
CA LEU A 134 -3.65 16.32 -19.47
C LEU A 134 -4.24 16.07 -20.85
N SER A 135 -3.78 15.03 -21.59
CA SER A 135 -4.39 14.65 -22.88
C SER A 135 -5.74 13.95 -22.76
N GLY A 136 -6.23 13.74 -21.54
CA GLY A 136 -7.54 13.13 -21.27
C GLY A 136 -7.59 11.62 -21.48
N LYS A 137 -6.45 10.97 -21.74
CA LYS A 137 -6.36 9.50 -21.90
C LYS A 137 -6.40 8.81 -20.55
N ASP A 138 -6.93 7.59 -20.54
CA ASP A 138 -6.79 6.71 -19.40
C ASP A 138 -5.35 6.23 -19.28
N MET A 139 -4.86 6.07 -18.06
CA MET A 139 -3.49 5.65 -17.84
C MET A 139 -3.30 4.74 -16.64
N VAL A 140 -2.28 3.90 -16.73
CA VAL A 140 -1.72 3.15 -15.61
C VAL A 140 -0.31 3.67 -15.35
N GLY A 141 -0.06 4.15 -14.14
CA GLY A 141 1.26 4.59 -13.67
C GLY A 141 1.85 3.61 -12.67
N ILE A 142 2.91 2.90 -13.06
CA ILE A 142 3.62 1.98 -12.18
C ILE A 142 4.92 2.62 -11.77
N ALA A 143 5.05 2.93 -10.49
CA ALA A 143 6.24 3.52 -9.91
C ALA A 143 6.29 3.26 -8.40
N GLN A 144 7.49 3.22 -7.86
CA GLN A 144 7.71 3.01 -6.42
C GLN A 144 7.04 4.09 -5.55
N THR A 145 6.89 3.80 -4.26
CA THR A 145 6.40 4.79 -3.29
C THR A 145 7.39 5.94 -3.17
N GLY A 146 6.88 7.18 -2.99
CA GLY A 146 7.73 8.37 -2.91
C GLY A 146 8.25 8.90 -4.25
N SER A 147 7.83 8.34 -5.38
CA SER A 147 8.24 8.79 -6.73
C SER A 147 7.53 10.05 -7.24
N GLY A 148 6.57 10.61 -6.48
CA GLY A 148 5.80 11.79 -6.89
C GLY A 148 4.47 11.48 -7.60
N LYS A 149 3.94 10.25 -7.48
CA LYS A 149 2.66 9.83 -8.08
C LYS A 149 1.50 10.76 -7.72
N THR A 150 1.40 11.21 -6.47
CA THR A 150 0.30 12.05 -5.99
C THR A 150 0.14 13.31 -6.83
N LEU A 151 1.21 14.02 -7.11
CA LEU A 151 1.16 15.21 -7.97
C LEU A 151 0.98 14.86 -9.43
N SER A 152 1.36 13.66 -9.86
CA SER A 152 1.15 13.21 -11.24
C SER A 152 -0.32 13.12 -11.61
N TYR A 153 -1.23 12.89 -10.63
CA TYR A 153 -2.67 12.90 -10.89
C TYR A 153 -3.39 14.13 -10.34
N LEU A 154 -2.93 14.77 -9.25
CA LEU A 154 -3.63 15.91 -8.67
C LEU A 154 -3.51 17.19 -9.50
N LEU A 155 -2.33 17.49 -10.04
CA LEU A 155 -2.16 18.71 -10.83
C LEU A 155 -2.99 18.68 -12.13
N PRO A 156 -3.00 17.58 -12.92
CA PRO A 156 -3.96 17.43 -14.02
C PRO A 156 -5.43 17.47 -13.57
N ALA A 157 -5.76 16.89 -12.40
CA ALA A 157 -7.13 16.95 -11.87
C ALA A 157 -7.57 18.40 -11.61
N ILE A 158 -6.68 19.25 -11.04
CA ILE A 158 -6.97 20.68 -10.81
C ILE A 158 -7.26 21.38 -12.13
N VAL A 159 -6.47 21.12 -13.18
CA VAL A 159 -6.72 21.67 -14.51
C VAL A 159 -8.06 21.18 -15.06
N HIS A 160 -8.30 19.87 -14.98
CA HIS A 160 -9.54 19.25 -15.42
C HIS A 160 -10.78 19.88 -14.75
N ILE A 161 -10.75 20.03 -13.42
CA ILE A 161 -11.87 20.60 -12.65
C ILE A 161 -12.15 22.05 -13.05
N ASN A 162 -11.12 22.86 -13.25
CA ASN A 162 -11.29 24.27 -13.61
C ASN A 162 -11.89 24.48 -15.02
N HIS A 163 -11.89 23.44 -15.85
CA HIS A 163 -12.55 23.44 -17.16
C HIS A 163 -13.96 22.80 -17.12
N GLN A 164 -14.44 22.39 -15.93
CA GLN A 164 -15.79 21.88 -15.78
C GLN A 164 -16.75 22.97 -15.28
N PRO A 165 -18.06 22.86 -15.57
CA PRO A 165 -19.06 23.74 -14.96
C PRO A 165 -19.01 23.66 -13.43
N PHE A 166 -19.24 24.80 -12.77
CA PHE A 166 -19.32 24.86 -11.30
C PHE A 166 -20.34 23.87 -10.75
N LEU A 167 -20.05 23.38 -9.53
CA LEU A 167 -20.96 22.48 -8.82
C LEU A 167 -22.22 23.25 -8.37
N GLU A 168 -23.36 22.65 -8.59
CA GLU A 168 -24.64 23.10 -8.07
C GLU A 168 -24.99 22.39 -6.75
N ARG A 169 -26.01 22.90 -6.06
CA ARG A 169 -26.47 22.28 -4.80
C ARG A 169 -26.97 20.85 -5.05
N GLY A 170 -26.39 19.90 -4.34
CA GLY A 170 -26.70 18.48 -4.47
C GLY A 170 -25.83 17.74 -5.51
N ASP A 171 -24.91 18.42 -6.17
CA ASP A 171 -23.89 17.79 -6.98
C ASP A 171 -22.87 17.06 -6.10
N GLY A 172 -22.39 15.92 -6.59
CA GLY A 172 -21.23 15.25 -6.04
C GLY A 172 -19.92 15.75 -6.65
N PRO A 173 -18.77 15.19 -6.26
CA PRO A 173 -17.46 15.63 -6.69
C PRO A 173 -17.24 15.43 -8.19
N ILE A 174 -16.38 16.29 -8.77
CA ILE A 174 -15.89 16.17 -10.15
C ILE A 174 -14.73 15.16 -10.19
N CYS A 175 -13.85 15.21 -9.19
CA CYS A 175 -12.72 14.31 -9.05
C CYS A 175 -12.91 13.40 -7.83
N LEU A 176 -12.75 12.09 -8.05
CA LEU A 176 -12.73 11.09 -6.99
C LEU A 176 -11.37 10.39 -6.96
N VAL A 177 -10.73 10.38 -5.78
CA VAL A 177 -9.53 9.59 -5.51
C VAL A 177 -9.88 8.48 -4.53
N LEU A 178 -9.71 7.24 -4.92
CA LEU A 178 -9.84 6.08 -4.03
C LEU A 178 -8.47 5.69 -3.50
N ALA A 179 -8.37 5.51 -2.19
CA ALA A 179 -7.17 5.11 -1.48
C ALA A 179 -7.47 3.93 -0.53
N PRO A 180 -6.53 2.97 -0.36
CA PRO A 180 -6.76 1.78 0.47
C PRO A 180 -6.88 2.09 1.96
N THR A 181 -6.21 3.13 2.45
CA THR A 181 -6.12 3.45 3.87
C THR A 181 -6.54 4.87 4.17
N ARG A 182 -6.91 5.11 5.44
CA ARG A 182 -7.31 6.42 5.95
C ARG A 182 -6.14 7.40 5.92
N GLU A 183 -4.98 6.91 6.28
CA GLU A 183 -3.74 7.68 6.38
C GLU A 183 -3.33 8.21 5.01
N LEU A 184 -3.34 7.34 3.98
CA LEU A 184 -3.06 7.76 2.60
C LEU A 184 -4.13 8.74 2.11
N ALA A 185 -5.41 8.47 2.39
CA ALA A 185 -6.48 9.39 2.00
C ALA A 185 -6.31 10.78 2.63
N GLN A 186 -5.90 10.86 3.89
CA GLN A 186 -5.62 12.12 4.58
C GLN A 186 -4.40 12.84 3.99
N GLN A 187 -3.33 12.11 3.64
CA GLN A 187 -2.16 12.69 2.97
C GLN A 187 -2.50 13.29 1.61
N VAL A 188 -3.20 12.51 0.79
CA VAL A 188 -3.66 13.00 -0.53
C VAL A 188 -4.53 14.24 -0.36
N GLN A 189 -5.40 14.27 0.66
CA GLN A 189 -6.26 15.42 0.93
C GLN A 189 -5.45 16.66 1.35
N GLN A 190 -4.40 16.51 2.15
CA GLN A 190 -3.52 17.63 2.52
C GLN A 190 -2.86 18.23 1.28
N VAL A 191 -2.30 17.39 0.40
CA VAL A 191 -1.70 17.82 -0.85
C VAL A 191 -2.76 18.47 -1.76
N ALA A 192 -3.94 17.86 -1.92
CA ALA A 192 -5.03 18.41 -2.72
C ALA A 192 -5.51 19.78 -2.20
N ALA A 193 -5.58 19.97 -0.88
CA ALA A 193 -5.95 21.24 -0.26
C ALA A 193 -4.87 22.31 -0.47
N GLU A 194 -3.60 21.95 -0.40
CA GLU A 194 -2.48 22.86 -0.63
C GLU A 194 -2.47 23.38 -2.07
N TYR A 195 -2.46 22.48 -3.05
CA TYR A 195 -2.39 22.83 -4.46
C TYR A 195 -3.72 23.37 -5.01
N GLY A 196 -4.87 22.91 -4.49
CA GLY A 196 -6.19 23.39 -4.87
C GLY A 196 -6.53 24.77 -4.33
N ARG A 197 -5.81 25.27 -3.31
CA ARG A 197 -6.08 26.58 -2.68
C ARG A 197 -5.98 27.73 -3.66
N ALA A 198 -4.99 27.72 -4.53
CA ALA A 198 -4.80 28.76 -5.55
C ALA A 198 -5.99 28.85 -6.52
N SER A 199 -6.64 27.72 -6.79
CA SER A 199 -7.83 27.62 -7.65
C SER A 199 -9.15 27.65 -6.87
N ARG A 200 -9.12 27.89 -5.56
CA ARG A 200 -10.29 27.89 -4.65
C ARG A 200 -11.09 26.58 -4.64
N LEU A 201 -10.46 25.46 -4.97
CA LEU A 201 -11.10 24.15 -4.98
C LEU A 201 -11.30 23.65 -3.55
N LYS A 202 -12.47 23.11 -3.27
CA LYS A 202 -12.81 22.49 -2.00
C LYS A 202 -12.48 21.00 -2.07
N THR A 203 -11.88 20.51 -1.02
CA THR A 203 -11.48 19.10 -0.90
C THR A 203 -12.04 18.51 0.38
N THR A 204 -12.45 17.25 0.34
CA THR A 204 -12.82 16.49 1.54
C THR A 204 -12.20 15.11 1.54
N CYS A 205 -12.07 14.54 2.74
CA CYS A 205 -11.57 13.19 2.94
C CYS A 205 -12.61 12.33 3.67
N ILE A 206 -12.99 11.20 3.05
CA ILE A 206 -14.05 10.29 3.52
C ILE A 206 -13.45 8.95 3.89
N TYR A 207 -13.51 8.59 5.18
CA TYR A 207 -12.96 7.33 5.67
C TYR A 207 -13.70 6.81 6.91
N GLY A 208 -13.64 5.50 7.12
CA GLY A 208 -14.24 4.82 8.26
C GLY A 208 -13.51 5.08 9.58
N GLY A 209 -14.20 4.88 10.73
CA GLY A 209 -13.61 5.03 12.07
C GLY A 209 -13.58 6.47 12.61
N ALA A 210 -13.93 7.46 11.79
CA ALA A 210 -14.14 8.84 12.21
C ALA A 210 -15.62 9.20 12.23
N PRO A 211 -16.04 10.25 12.95
CA PRO A 211 -17.44 10.71 12.99
C PRO A 211 -17.99 11.01 11.58
N LYS A 212 -19.21 10.53 11.29
CA LYS A 212 -19.85 10.73 9.98
C LYS A 212 -20.29 12.19 9.75
N GLY A 213 -20.71 12.87 10.80
CA GLY A 213 -21.32 14.22 10.72
C GLY A 213 -20.47 15.28 10.01
N PRO A 214 -19.19 15.49 10.38
CA PRO A 214 -18.32 16.43 9.70
C PRO A 214 -18.15 16.10 8.20
N GLN A 215 -17.90 14.83 7.86
CA GLN A 215 -17.72 14.38 6.48
C GLN A 215 -18.96 14.59 5.62
N ILE A 216 -20.17 14.35 6.20
CA ILE A 216 -21.44 14.62 5.52
C ILE A 216 -21.61 16.12 5.27
N ARG A 217 -21.34 16.97 6.27
CA ARG A 217 -21.44 18.43 6.10
C ARG A 217 -20.54 18.97 5.01
N ASP A 218 -19.33 18.42 4.87
CA ASP A 218 -18.42 18.84 3.80
C ASP A 218 -18.96 18.46 2.43
N LEU A 219 -19.50 17.24 2.28
CA LEU A 219 -20.15 16.81 1.03
C LEU A 219 -21.40 17.66 0.69
N GLU A 220 -22.23 17.96 1.68
CA GLU A 220 -23.43 18.79 1.49
C GLU A 220 -23.13 20.25 1.11
N ARG A 221 -21.94 20.75 1.49
CA ARG A 221 -21.43 22.09 1.05
C ARG A 221 -20.95 22.11 -0.38
N GLY A 222 -20.80 20.94 -1.01
CA GLY A 222 -20.20 20.75 -2.32
C GLY A 222 -18.67 20.78 -2.25
N VAL A 223 -18.05 19.78 -2.85
CA VAL A 223 -16.59 19.63 -2.95
C VAL A 223 -16.24 19.17 -4.35
N GLU A 224 -15.22 19.78 -4.92
CA GLU A 224 -14.74 19.43 -6.26
C GLU A 224 -13.88 18.16 -6.23
N ILE A 225 -13.09 17.97 -5.16
CA ILE A 225 -12.22 16.78 -5.00
C ILE A 225 -12.65 16.01 -3.74
N CYS A 226 -13.06 14.76 -3.94
CA CYS A 226 -13.33 13.82 -2.86
C CYS A 226 -12.24 12.75 -2.84
N ILE A 227 -11.55 12.61 -1.72
CA ILE A 227 -10.62 11.53 -1.47
C ILE A 227 -11.31 10.55 -0.52
N ALA A 228 -11.34 9.26 -0.83
CA ALA A 228 -12.14 8.32 -0.06
C ALA A 228 -11.51 6.94 0.10
N THR A 229 -11.77 6.32 1.27
CA THR A 229 -11.64 4.86 1.37
C THR A 229 -12.95 4.19 0.92
N PRO A 230 -12.89 3.03 0.20
CA PRO A 230 -14.06 2.46 -0.47
C PRO A 230 -15.27 2.25 0.45
N GLY A 231 -15.07 1.65 1.63
CA GLY A 231 -16.20 1.28 2.51
C GLY A 231 -17.03 2.48 2.99
N ARG A 232 -16.41 3.58 3.43
CA ARG A 232 -17.15 4.78 3.90
C ARG A 232 -17.84 5.52 2.75
N LEU A 233 -17.21 5.52 1.56
CA LEU A 233 -17.86 6.12 0.39
C LEU A 233 -19.14 5.36 0.02
N ILE A 234 -19.10 4.03 0.05
CA ILE A 234 -20.28 3.20 -0.17
C ILE A 234 -21.37 3.52 0.86
N ASP A 235 -21.04 3.59 2.15
CA ASP A 235 -21.98 3.99 3.20
C ASP A 235 -22.72 5.29 2.85
N PHE A 236 -21.99 6.29 2.33
CA PHE A 236 -22.57 7.59 2.00
C PHE A 236 -23.35 7.59 0.69
N LEU A 237 -22.94 6.78 -0.28
CA LEU A 237 -23.68 6.57 -1.53
C LEU A 237 -25.01 5.85 -1.25
N GLU A 238 -25.01 4.79 -0.43
CA GLU A 238 -26.23 4.07 0.00
C GLU A 238 -27.18 4.94 0.81
N ALA A 239 -26.65 5.80 1.66
CA ALA A 239 -27.41 6.74 2.47
C ALA A 239 -27.87 8.00 1.69
N GLY A 240 -27.54 8.12 0.41
CA GLY A 240 -27.87 9.30 -0.42
C GLY A 240 -27.23 10.61 0.05
N LYS A 241 -26.09 10.52 0.78
CA LYS A 241 -25.37 11.70 1.29
C LYS A 241 -24.45 12.34 0.26
N THR A 242 -24.15 11.62 -0.79
CA THR A 242 -23.44 12.09 -1.99
C THR A 242 -23.83 11.25 -3.19
N ASN A 243 -23.39 11.66 -4.36
CA ASN A 243 -23.52 10.93 -5.62
C ASN A 243 -22.27 11.14 -6.47
N LEU A 244 -22.11 10.36 -7.55
CA LEU A 244 -20.96 10.43 -8.44
C LEU A 244 -21.36 10.81 -9.88
N ARG A 245 -22.48 11.52 -10.06
CA ARG A 245 -23.00 11.92 -11.38
C ARG A 245 -22.09 12.91 -12.09
N ARG A 246 -21.44 13.80 -11.33
CA ARG A 246 -20.50 14.81 -11.84
C ARG A 246 -19.07 14.31 -11.90
N CYS A 247 -18.80 13.06 -11.46
CA CYS A 247 -17.45 12.51 -11.44
C CYS A 247 -16.99 12.19 -12.87
N THR A 248 -16.11 13.02 -13.41
CA THR A 248 -15.50 12.88 -14.74
C THR A 248 -14.03 12.49 -14.68
N TYR A 249 -13.42 12.52 -13.48
CA TYR A 249 -12.01 12.17 -13.23
C TYR A 249 -11.91 11.22 -12.04
N LEU A 250 -11.47 9.99 -12.30
CA LEU A 250 -11.32 8.93 -11.29
C LEU A 250 -9.85 8.55 -11.14
N VAL A 251 -9.39 8.50 -9.90
CA VAL A 251 -8.06 8.01 -9.54
C VAL A 251 -8.18 6.80 -8.63
N LEU A 252 -7.45 5.73 -8.95
CA LEU A 252 -7.23 4.58 -8.07
C LEU A 252 -5.77 4.63 -7.62
N ASP A 253 -5.52 5.02 -6.37
CA ASP A 253 -4.16 5.11 -5.82
C ASP A 253 -3.82 3.90 -4.95
N GLU A 254 -2.63 3.33 -5.13
CA GLU A 254 -2.21 2.04 -4.55
C GLU A 254 -3.21 0.92 -4.87
N ALA A 255 -3.51 0.72 -6.17
CA ALA A 255 -4.50 -0.27 -6.63
C ALA A 255 -4.16 -1.70 -6.20
N ASP A 256 -2.89 -2.08 -6.22
CA ASP A 256 -2.38 -3.34 -5.67
C ASP A 256 -2.80 -3.53 -4.21
N ARG A 257 -2.66 -2.51 -3.41
CA ARG A 257 -3.05 -2.54 -1.99
C ARG A 257 -4.55 -2.63 -1.77
N MET A 258 -5.33 -1.99 -2.63
CA MET A 258 -6.79 -2.12 -2.56
C MET A 258 -7.23 -3.56 -2.83
N LEU A 259 -6.58 -4.26 -3.74
CA LEU A 259 -6.83 -5.69 -4.01
C LEU A 259 -6.41 -6.57 -2.83
N ASP A 260 -5.21 -6.38 -2.28
CA ASP A 260 -4.73 -7.11 -1.10
C ASP A 260 -5.67 -6.99 0.11
N MET A 261 -6.33 -5.85 0.24
CA MET A 261 -7.31 -5.60 1.31
C MET A 261 -8.72 -6.08 0.97
N GLY A 262 -8.92 -6.71 -0.18
CA GLY A 262 -10.21 -7.24 -0.62
C GLY A 262 -11.24 -6.17 -0.98
N PHE A 263 -10.80 -4.97 -1.39
CA PHE A 263 -11.71 -3.88 -1.77
C PHE A 263 -12.22 -3.96 -3.21
N GLU A 264 -11.82 -4.96 -3.99
CA GLU A 264 -12.26 -5.11 -5.37
C GLU A 264 -13.79 -5.05 -5.52
N PRO A 265 -14.61 -5.79 -4.73
CA PRO A 265 -16.06 -5.72 -4.87
C PRO A 265 -16.61 -4.31 -4.59
N GLN A 266 -16.03 -3.59 -3.63
CA GLN A 266 -16.43 -2.24 -3.28
C GLN A 266 -16.07 -1.25 -4.40
N ILE A 267 -14.87 -1.38 -4.98
CA ILE A 267 -14.43 -0.52 -6.08
C ILE A 267 -15.34 -0.71 -7.29
N ARG A 268 -15.68 -1.95 -7.65
CA ARG A 268 -16.61 -2.24 -8.75
C ARG A 268 -17.97 -1.55 -8.54
N LYS A 269 -18.53 -1.65 -7.34
CA LYS A 269 -19.80 -0.99 -6.99
C LYS A 269 -19.72 0.55 -7.06
N ILE A 270 -18.58 1.13 -6.67
CA ILE A 270 -18.34 2.58 -6.78
C ILE A 270 -18.24 3.00 -8.25
N VAL A 271 -17.43 2.29 -9.03
CA VAL A 271 -17.22 2.57 -10.46
C VAL A 271 -18.53 2.48 -11.26
N ASP A 272 -19.43 1.55 -10.91
CA ASP A 272 -20.76 1.45 -11.49
C ASP A 272 -21.65 2.68 -11.25
N GLN A 273 -21.30 3.56 -10.28
CA GLN A 273 -22.00 4.81 -10.00
C GLN A 273 -21.45 6.01 -10.78
N ILE A 274 -20.32 5.82 -11.48
CA ILE A 274 -19.62 6.87 -12.23
C ILE A 274 -19.92 6.73 -13.71
N ARG A 275 -20.04 7.87 -14.40
CA ARG A 275 -20.26 7.89 -15.86
C ARG A 275 -19.14 7.16 -16.61
N PRO A 276 -19.48 6.41 -17.70
CA PRO A 276 -18.53 5.54 -18.39
C PRO A 276 -17.53 6.27 -19.28
N ASP A 277 -17.78 7.54 -19.64
CA ASP A 277 -16.90 8.39 -20.45
C ASP A 277 -15.87 9.20 -19.64
N ARG A 278 -15.82 8.96 -18.31
CA ARG A 278 -14.81 9.53 -17.41
C ARG A 278 -13.39 9.24 -17.89
N GLN A 279 -12.46 10.04 -17.40
CA GLN A 279 -11.04 9.69 -17.44
C GLN A 279 -10.68 8.90 -16.17
N THR A 280 -9.93 7.79 -16.33
CA THR A 280 -9.50 6.94 -15.21
C THR A 280 -7.98 6.82 -15.17
N LEU A 281 -7.38 7.13 -14.02
CA LEU A 281 -5.96 6.99 -13.76
C LEU A 281 -5.76 5.97 -12.65
N MET A 282 -4.99 4.92 -12.93
CA MET A 282 -4.66 3.88 -11.95
C MET A 282 -3.18 3.95 -11.60
N TRP A 283 -2.89 3.95 -10.31
CA TRP A 283 -1.53 4.03 -9.78
C TRP A 283 -1.24 2.82 -8.92
N SER A 284 -0.08 2.21 -9.13
CA SER A 284 0.37 1.04 -8.39
C SER A 284 1.88 1.06 -8.19
N ALA A 285 2.37 0.33 -7.21
CA ALA A 285 3.80 0.07 -7.05
C ALA A 285 4.19 -1.24 -7.74
N THR A 286 3.25 -2.18 -7.88
CA THR A 286 3.45 -3.51 -8.45
C THR A 286 2.47 -3.77 -9.60
N TRP A 287 2.76 -4.79 -10.44
CA TRP A 287 1.93 -5.09 -11.62
C TRP A 287 1.60 -6.58 -11.74
N PRO A 288 1.00 -7.21 -10.69
CA PRO A 288 0.54 -8.59 -10.75
C PRO A 288 -0.66 -8.74 -11.70
N LYS A 289 -1.06 -9.99 -11.96
CA LYS A 289 -2.16 -10.31 -12.90
C LYS A 289 -3.49 -9.69 -12.47
N GLU A 290 -3.75 -9.67 -11.18
CA GLU A 290 -4.97 -9.16 -10.56
C GLU A 290 -5.11 -7.65 -10.77
N VAL A 291 -4.03 -6.88 -10.60
CA VAL A 291 -4.00 -5.43 -10.87
C VAL A 291 -4.19 -5.16 -12.36
N ARG A 292 -3.60 -6.00 -13.23
CA ARG A 292 -3.77 -5.90 -14.67
C ARG A 292 -5.22 -6.12 -15.06
N GLN A 293 -5.86 -7.16 -14.54
CA GLN A 293 -7.27 -7.43 -14.79
C GLN A 293 -8.16 -6.26 -14.35
N LEU A 294 -7.87 -5.68 -13.20
CA LEU A 294 -8.59 -4.51 -12.71
C LEU A 294 -8.44 -3.31 -13.66
N ALA A 295 -7.25 -3.11 -14.22
CA ALA A 295 -7.01 -2.05 -15.21
C ALA A 295 -7.81 -2.31 -16.51
N GLU A 296 -7.81 -3.53 -17.01
CA GLU A 296 -8.57 -3.94 -18.21
C GLU A 296 -10.09 -3.74 -18.00
N ASP A 297 -10.60 -3.94 -16.79
CA ASP A 297 -12.03 -3.80 -16.48
C ASP A 297 -12.47 -2.33 -16.35
N PHE A 298 -11.60 -1.44 -15.90
CA PHE A 298 -11.99 -0.06 -15.52
C PHE A 298 -11.47 1.03 -16.45
N LEU A 299 -10.43 0.78 -17.22
CA LEU A 299 -9.78 1.74 -18.11
C LEU A 299 -10.08 1.40 -19.57
N LYS A 300 -10.11 2.44 -20.41
CA LYS A 300 -10.33 2.31 -21.85
C LYS A 300 -9.07 2.72 -22.60
N GLU A 301 -8.60 1.86 -23.54
CA GLU A 301 -7.46 2.16 -24.41
C GLU A 301 -6.30 2.87 -23.65
N TYR A 302 -6.01 2.38 -22.46
CA TYR A 302 -5.08 3.05 -21.56
C TYR A 302 -3.63 2.97 -22.04
N VAL A 303 -2.85 3.97 -21.63
CA VAL A 303 -1.40 3.95 -21.76
C VAL A 303 -0.79 3.58 -20.42
N GLN A 304 0.08 2.57 -20.43
CA GLN A 304 0.84 2.16 -19.25
C GLN A 304 2.20 2.84 -19.25
N ILE A 305 2.52 3.54 -18.16
CA ILE A 305 3.83 4.12 -17.87
C ILE A 305 4.46 3.32 -16.74
N ASN A 306 5.66 2.83 -16.96
CA ASN A 306 6.46 2.16 -15.95
C ASN A 306 7.72 2.98 -15.68
N VAL A 307 7.99 3.28 -14.42
CA VAL A 307 9.21 3.94 -13.97
C VAL A 307 9.97 2.99 -13.06
N GLY A 308 11.16 2.59 -13.51
CA GLY A 308 11.96 1.55 -12.87
C GLY A 308 11.85 0.20 -13.60
N ALA A 309 12.35 -0.87 -12.98
CA ALA A 309 12.28 -2.21 -13.56
C ALA A 309 10.83 -2.70 -13.70
N LEU A 310 10.56 -3.48 -14.74
CA LEU A 310 9.21 -4.02 -15.04
C LEU A 310 8.75 -5.10 -14.05
N GLN A 311 9.66 -5.66 -13.31
CA GLN A 311 9.40 -6.62 -12.23
C GLN A 311 9.34 -5.90 -10.88
N LEU A 312 8.91 -6.58 -9.84
CA LEU A 312 8.91 -6.11 -8.45
C LEU A 312 10.25 -5.42 -8.15
N SER A 313 10.27 -4.08 -8.19
CA SER A 313 11.49 -3.30 -8.03
C SER A 313 11.53 -2.67 -6.66
N ALA A 314 12.50 -3.10 -5.88
CA ALA A 314 12.86 -2.40 -4.66
C ALA A 314 13.62 -1.10 -5.00
N ASN A 315 13.42 -0.07 -4.19
CA ASN A 315 14.15 1.18 -4.35
C ASN A 315 15.65 0.95 -4.14
N HIS A 316 16.47 1.22 -5.16
CA HIS A 316 17.93 1.03 -5.14
C HIS A 316 18.64 1.93 -4.11
N ASN A 317 18.00 2.98 -3.61
CA ASN A 317 18.54 3.81 -2.53
C ASN A 317 18.37 3.19 -1.13
N ILE A 318 17.78 1.99 -1.04
CA ILE A 318 17.61 1.25 0.21
C ILE A 318 18.68 0.17 0.30
N LEU A 319 19.54 0.29 1.31
CA LEU A 319 20.42 -0.83 1.69
C LEU A 319 19.55 -1.90 2.37
N GLN A 320 19.55 -3.11 1.84
CA GLN A 320 18.75 -4.23 2.33
C GLN A 320 19.66 -5.27 2.99
N ILE A 321 19.49 -5.50 4.28
CA ILE A 321 20.28 -6.45 5.07
C ILE A 321 19.34 -7.54 5.59
N VAL A 322 19.62 -8.80 5.19
CA VAL A 322 18.84 -9.96 5.63
C VAL A 322 19.66 -10.78 6.60
N ASP A 323 19.14 -10.95 7.82
CA ASP A 323 19.71 -11.79 8.85
C ASP A 323 18.85 -13.06 9.04
N VAL A 324 19.45 -14.22 8.79
CA VAL A 324 18.79 -15.52 8.97
C VAL A 324 18.99 -15.99 10.39
N CYS A 325 17.88 -16.10 11.15
CA CYS A 325 17.90 -16.43 12.59
C CYS A 325 16.69 -17.27 13.00
N ASN A 326 16.72 -17.78 14.22
CA ASN A 326 15.55 -18.43 14.85
C ASN A 326 14.62 -17.39 15.48
N ASP A 327 13.33 -17.75 15.65
CA ASP A 327 12.35 -16.83 16.27
C ASP A 327 12.74 -16.36 17.67
N GLY A 328 13.35 -17.24 18.50
CA GLY A 328 13.82 -16.90 19.83
C GLY A 328 14.99 -15.92 19.88
N GLU A 329 15.72 -15.75 18.79
CA GLU A 329 16.87 -14.83 18.70
C GLU A 329 16.49 -13.42 18.30
N LYS A 330 15.31 -13.24 17.68
CA LYS A 330 14.88 -11.96 17.08
C LYS A 330 14.91 -10.79 18.06
N GLU A 331 14.41 -10.99 19.28
CA GLU A 331 14.32 -9.92 20.27
C GLU A 331 15.70 -9.44 20.71
N ASN A 332 16.62 -10.36 21.00
CA ASN A 332 17.99 -10.00 21.37
C ASN A 332 18.74 -9.32 20.23
N LYS A 333 18.51 -9.79 18.99
CA LYS A 333 19.07 -9.15 17.79
C LYS A 333 18.50 -7.77 17.54
N LEU A 334 17.18 -7.61 17.78
CA LEU A 334 16.52 -6.30 17.67
C LEU A 334 17.11 -5.28 18.65
N ILE A 335 17.30 -5.66 19.91
CA ILE A 335 17.85 -4.76 20.93
C ILE A 335 19.26 -4.30 20.53
N ARG A 336 20.16 -5.23 20.17
CA ARG A 336 21.52 -4.88 19.71
C ARG A 336 21.50 -3.95 18.50
N LEU A 337 20.65 -4.24 17.53
CA LEU A 337 20.49 -3.39 16.34
C LEU A 337 19.98 -1.99 16.70
N LEU A 338 19.07 -1.88 17.65
CA LEU A 338 18.54 -0.59 18.09
C LEU A 338 19.58 0.21 18.92
N GLU A 339 20.45 -0.45 19.67
CA GLU A 339 21.58 0.20 20.37
C GLU A 339 22.51 0.90 19.36
N GLU A 340 22.80 0.25 18.24
CA GLU A 340 23.57 0.84 17.14
C GLU A 340 22.82 2.00 16.47
N ILE A 341 21.55 1.79 16.09
CA ILE A 341 20.72 2.76 15.37
C ILE A 341 20.50 4.04 16.22
N MET A 342 20.20 3.89 17.50
CA MET A 342 19.88 5.04 18.36
C MET A 342 21.09 5.94 18.66
N SER A 343 22.30 5.50 18.38
CA SER A 343 23.51 6.32 18.42
C SER A 343 23.62 7.30 17.24
N GLU A 344 22.86 7.07 16.15
CA GLU A 344 22.86 7.94 14.97
C GLU A 344 21.98 9.19 15.17
N LYS A 345 22.32 10.29 14.48
CA LYS A 345 21.52 11.53 14.51
C LYS A 345 20.15 11.35 13.87
N GLU A 346 20.09 10.60 12.75
CA GLU A 346 18.85 10.27 12.04
C GLU A 346 18.48 8.84 12.40
N ASN A 347 17.68 8.65 13.44
CA ASN A 347 17.39 7.35 14.02
C ASN A 347 15.92 6.94 13.95
N LYS A 348 15.06 7.67 13.22
CA LYS A 348 13.67 7.28 13.08
C LYS A 348 13.55 5.90 12.45
N THR A 349 12.92 4.99 13.18
CA THR A 349 12.85 3.57 12.87
C THR A 349 11.41 3.08 12.86
N ILE A 350 11.01 2.33 11.83
CA ILE A 350 9.74 1.59 11.79
C ILE A 350 10.05 0.11 11.92
N ILE A 351 9.41 -0.56 12.88
CA ILE A 351 9.52 -2.00 13.11
C ILE A 351 8.21 -2.66 12.71
N PHE A 352 8.28 -3.55 11.73
CA PHE A 352 7.13 -4.30 11.24
C PHE A 352 6.96 -5.63 11.95
N VAL A 353 5.75 -5.88 12.45
CA VAL A 353 5.32 -7.13 13.08
C VAL A 353 4.06 -7.66 12.40
N GLU A 354 3.91 -9.00 12.42
CA GLU A 354 2.83 -9.67 11.70
C GLU A 354 1.46 -9.43 12.35
N THR A 355 1.36 -9.50 13.69
CA THR A 355 0.07 -9.47 14.40
C THR A 355 -0.08 -8.27 15.32
N LYS A 356 -1.35 -7.84 15.52
CA LYS A 356 -1.72 -6.76 16.44
C LYS A 356 -1.25 -7.05 17.87
N ARG A 357 -1.43 -8.30 18.33
CA ARG A 357 -0.99 -8.75 19.65
C ARG A 357 0.52 -8.62 19.79
N ARG A 358 1.29 -9.07 18.79
CA ARG A 358 2.75 -8.94 18.81
C ARG A 358 3.20 -7.48 18.82
N CYS A 359 2.47 -6.60 18.12
CA CYS A 359 2.68 -5.16 18.17
C CYS A 359 2.54 -4.62 19.60
N ASP A 360 1.46 -4.94 20.30
CA ASP A 360 1.25 -4.49 21.68
C ASP A 360 2.26 -5.12 22.66
N ASP A 361 2.56 -6.42 22.53
CA ASP A 361 3.48 -7.11 23.41
C ASP A 361 4.92 -6.59 23.26
N LEU A 362 5.40 -6.43 22.03
CA LEU A 362 6.72 -5.88 21.74
C LEU A 362 6.82 -4.41 22.21
N THR A 363 5.80 -3.60 21.94
CA THR A 363 5.76 -2.20 22.40
C THR A 363 5.83 -2.10 23.91
N ARG A 364 5.05 -2.93 24.63
CA ARG A 364 5.02 -2.93 26.09
C ARG A 364 6.36 -3.35 26.68
N ARG A 365 7.00 -4.35 26.07
CA ARG A 365 8.32 -4.84 26.49
C ARG A 365 9.39 -3.77 26.27
N MET A 366 9.48 -3.22 25.05
CA MET A 366 10.46 -2.19 24.74
C MET A 366 10.32 -0.96 25.63
N ARG A 367 9.10 -0.50 25.89
CA ARG A 367 8.85 0.64 26.80
C ARG A 367 9.27 0.34 28.24
N ARG A 368 9.07 -0.89 28.71
CA ARG A 368 9.52 -1.34 30.05
C ARG A 368 11.04 -1.32 30.14
N ASP A 369 11.72 -1.67 29.05
CA ASP A 369 13.17 -1.69 28.95
C ASP A 369 13.76 -0.30 28.64
N GLY A 370 12.93 0.76 28.68
CA GLY A 370 13.34 2.16 28.52
C GLY A 370 13.37 2.70 27.09
N TRP A 371 13.00 1.90 26.09
CA TRP A 371 12.98 2.35 24.70
C TRP A 371 11.82 3.30 24.41
N PRO A 372 12.04 4.42 23.68
CA PRO A 372 10.99 5.37 23.31
C PRO A 372 10.17 4.83 22.12
N ALA A 373 9.45 3.72 22.33
CA ALA A 373 8.70 3.02 21.32
C ALA A 373 7.19 3.24 21.45
N MET A 374 6.50 3.34 20.30
CA MET A 374 5.05 3.41 20.21
C MET A 374 4.52 2.38 19.23
N GLY A 375 3.34 1.80 19.55
CA GLY A 375 2.71 0.77 18.73
C GLY A 375 1.49 1.31 17.99
N ILE A 376 1.33 0.90 16.72
CA ILE A 376 0.18 1.24 15.88
C ILE A 376 -0.37 0.01 15.16
N HIS A 377 -1.68 -0.23 15.28
CA HIS A 377 -2.39 -1.31 14.58
C HIS A 377 -3.87 -0.99 14.43
N GLY A 378 -4.59 -1.79 13.64
CA GLY A 378 -5.97 -1.52 13.24
C GLY A 378 -7.01 -1.49 14.36
N ASP A 379 -6.74 -2.08 15.55
CA ASP A 379 -7.68 -2.07 16.68
C ASP A 379 -7.55 -0.81 17.55
N LYS A 380 -6.51 -0.01 17.36
CA LYS A 380 -6.41 1.29 18.03
C LYS A 380 -7.42 2.27 17.46
N SER A 381 -7.99 3.09 18.34
CA SER A 381 -8.89 4.17 17.92
C SER A 381 -8.18 5.14 16.97
N GLN A 382 -8.95 5.87 16.14
CA GLN A 382 -8.35 6.83 15.21
C GLN A 382 -7.59 7.93 15.96
N GLN A 383 -8.10 8.39 17.09
CA GLN A 383 -7.43 9.41 17.92
C GLN A 383 -6.07 8.92 18.43
N GLU A 384 -5.99 7.67 18.92
CA GLU A 384 -4.73 7.07 19.33
C GLU A 384 -3.75 6.94 18.18
N ARG A 385 -4.23 6.53 17.00
CA ARG A 385 -3.39 6.40 15.81
C ARG A 385 -2.83 7.74 15.37
N ASP A 386 -3.67 8.76 15.30
CA ASP A 386 -3.27 10.12 14.93
C ASP A 386 -2.27 10.68 15.95
N TRP A 387 -2.47 10.42 17.23
CA TRP A 387 -1.54 10.83 18.29
C TRP A 387 -0.19 10.12 18.15
N VAL A 388 -0.17 8.79 18.00
CA VAL A 388 1.06 8.00 17.83
C VAL A 388 1.85 8.48 16.60
N LEU A 389 1.17 8.74 15.49
CA LEU A 389 1.80 9.21 14.27
C LEU A 389 2.39 10.62 14.43
N ASN A 390 1.72 11.50 15.14
CA ASN A 390 2.23 12.84 15.45
C ASN A 390 3.48 12.76 16.33
N GLU A 391 3.46 11.96 17.40
CA GLU A 391 4.63 11.79 18.28
C GLU A 391 5.84 11.21 17.50
N PHE A 392 5.59 10.25 16.58
CA PHE A 392 6.62 9.71 15.71
C PHE A 392 7.10 10.76 14.68
N LYS A 393 6.19 11.49 14.04
CA LYS A 393 6.53 12.52 13.05
C LYS A 393 7.38 13.64 13.64
N TYR A 394 7.09 14.08 14.85
CA TYR A 394 7.83 15.15 15.52
C TYR A 394 9.05 14.66 16.31
N GLY A 395 9.40 13.38 16.23
CA GLY A 395 10.62 12.81 16.79
C GLY A 395 10.62 12.58 18.31
N LYS A 396 9.47 12.75 18.97
CA LYS A 396 9.34 12.47 20.41
C LYS A 396 9.38 10.97 20.74
N ALA A 397 8.95 10.13 19.77
CA ALA A 397 9.07 8.69 19.83
C ALA A 397 9.69 8.19 18.53
N PRO A 398 11.02 8.05 18.44
CA PRO A 398 11.71 7.70 17.20
C PRO A 398 11.50 6.25 16.76
N ILE A 399 10.90 5.38 17.58
CA ILE A 399 10.64 3.98 17.28
C ILE A 399 9.14 3.76 17.16
N LEU A 400 8.69 3.36 15.96
CA LEU A 400 7.30 3.00 15.68
C LEU A 400 7.19 1.50 15.38
N ILE A 401 6.42 0.76 16.18
CA ILE A 401 6.10 -0.65 15.94
C ILE A 401 4.74 -0.73 15.25
N ALA A 402 4.67 -1.35 14.08
CA ALA A 402 3.48 -1.29 13.25
C ALA A 402 3.13 -2.63 12.62
N THR A 403 1.83 -2.87 12.42
CA THR A 403 1.33 -3.88 11.49
C THR A 403 1.18 -3.29 10.09
N ASP A 404 1.18 -4.12 9.04
CA ASP A 404 1.06 -3.68 7.64
C ASP A 404 -0.13 -2.72 7.41
N VAL A 405 -1.30 -3.07 7.92
CA VAL A 405 -2.51 -2.25 7.74
C VAL A 405 -2.35 -0.85 8.32
N ALA A 406 -1.65 -0.72 9.44
CA ALA A 406 -1.52 0.55 10.15
C ALA A 406 -0.37 1.43 9.64
N SER A 407 0.62 0.82 9.01
CA SER A 407 1.78 1.52 8.43
C SER A 407 1.58 1.91 6.96
N ARG A 408 0.55 1.35 6.32
CA ARG A 408 0.19 1.70 4.95
C ARG A 408 -0.21 3.17 4.87
N GLY A 409 0.31 3.86 3.88
CA GLY A 409 0.05 5.28 3.72
C GLY A 409 0.79 6.20 4.71
N LEU A 410 1.68 5.69 5.57
CA LEU A 410 2.55 6.52 6.39
C LEU A 410 3.49 7.35 5.52
N ASP A 411 3.35 8.65 5.60
CA ASP A 411 4.24 9.61 4.99
C ASP A 411 5.02 10.36 6.05
N VAL A 412 6.14 9.77 6.42
CA VAL A 412 7.14 10.38 7.26
C VAL A 412 8.43 10.35 6.46
N GLU A 413 8.89 11.53 6.05
CA GLU A 413 9.98 11.68 5.08
C GLU A 413 11.36 11.34 5.63
N ASP A 414 11.52 11.39 6.94
CA ASP A 414 12.79 11.24 7.64
C ASP A 414 12.96 9.88 8.33
N VAL A 415 12.23 8.86 7.91
CA VAL A 415 12.45 7.49 8.36
C VAL A 415 13.74 6.97 7.73
N LYS A 416 14.74 6.72 8.56
CA LYS A 416 16.05 6.23 8.13
C LYS A 416 16.10 4.71 8.10
N PHE A 417 15.46 4.06 9.08
CA PHE A 417 15.54 2.62 9.26
C PHE A 417 14.17 1.96 9.21
N VAL A 418 14.12 0.83 8.52
CA VAL A 418 12.98 -0.10 8.53
C VAL A 418 13.47 -1.45 9.01
N ILE A 419 12.78 -2.04 9.99
CA ILE A 419 13.09 -3.36 10.51
C ILE A 419 11.89 -4.29 10.29
N ASN A 420 12.04 -5.29 9.44
CA ASN A 420 11.08 -6.38 9.33
C ASN A 420 11.39 -7.40 10.45
N PHE A 421 10.80 -7.18 11.64
CA PHE A 421 10.90 -8.10 12.76
C PHE A 421 10.24 -9.44 12.45
N ASP A 422 9.08 -9.39 11.80
CA ASP A 422 8.44 -10.52 11.14
C ASP A 422 8.45 -10.30 9.63
N TYR A 423 8.92 -11.30 8.88
CA TYR A 423 8.92 -11.25 7.42
C TYR A 423 7.48 -11.28 6.89
N PRO A 424 7.13 -10.48 5.89
CA PRO A 424 5.77 -10.45 5.35
C PRO A 424 5.42 -11.71 4.54
N ASN A 425 4.13 -11.88 4.24
CA ASN A 425 3.64 -13.07 3.55
C ASN A 425 4.00 -13.11 2.05
N ASN A 426 4.29 -11.96 1.45
CA ASN A 426 4.63 -11.84 0.03
C ASN A 426 5.72 -10.77 -0.20
N SER A 427 6.29 -10.76 -1.39
CA SER A 427 7.36 -9.84 -1.78
C SER A 427 6.84 -8.42 -2.04
N GLU A 428 5.59 -8.27 -2.40
CA GLU A 428 4.92 -6.98 -2.56
C GLU A 428 4.88 -6.23 -1.22
N ASP A 429 4.43 -6.90 -0.16
CA ASP A 429 4.44 -6.34 1.20
C ASP A 429 5.84 -6.00 1.66
N TYR A 430 6.83 -6.85 1.34
CA TYR A 430 8.23 -6.56 1.63
C TYR A 430 8.68 -5.24 1.01
N ILE A 431 8.45 -5.05 -0.28
CA ILE A 431 8.82 -3.82 -1.02
C ILE A 431 8.10 -2.59 -0.45
N HIS A 432 6.82 -2.73 -0.13
CA HIS A 432 6.04 -1.63 0.46
C HIS A 432 6.50 -1.27 1.88
N ARG A 433 6.95 -2.25 2.67
CA ARG A 433 7.51 -2.00 4.00
C ARG A 433 8.84 -1.28 3.90
N ILE A 434 9.79 -1.79 3.12
CA ILE A 434 11.10 -1.16 2.97
C ILE A 434 10.98 0.22 2.31
N GLY A 435 10.00 0.44 1.42
CA GLY A 435 9.69 1.73 0.82
C GLY A 435 9.11 2.78 1.80
N ARG A 436 9.08 2.51 3.11
CA ARG A 436 8.84 3.55 4.13
C ARG A 436 10.08 4.38 4.40
N THR A 437 11.28 3.90 4.07
CA THR A 437 12.52 4.66 4.07
C THR A 437 12.95 5.10 2.66
N ALA A 438 14.04 5.83 2.55
CA ALA A 438 14.64 6.32 1.30
C ALA A 438 13.67 7.13 0.41
N ARG A 439 12.81 7.94 1.01
CA ARG A 439 11.89 8.83 0.29
C ARG A 439 12.59 10.11 -0.13
N SER A 440 11.99 10.82 -1.10
CA SER A 440 12.49 12.11 -1.59
C SER A 440 13.98 12.08 -1.99
N GLN A 441 14.41 10.99 -2.65
CA GLN A 441 15.80 10.75 -3.12
C GLN A 441 16.84 10.58 -2.00
N LYS A 442 16.42 10.42 -0.75
CA LYS A 442 17.29 10.08 0.37
C LYS A 442 17.70 8.61 0.32
N THR A 443 18.71 8.24 1.09
CA THR A 443 19.13 6.85 1.33
C THR A 443 18.51 6.34 2.62
N GLY A 444 18.28 5.03 2.70
CA GLY A 444 17.76 4.38 3.90
C GLY A 444 18.27 2.96 4.05
N THR A 445 18.03 2.35 5.21
CA THR A 445 18.45 0.98 5.49
C THR A 445 17.25 0.15 5.96
N ALA A 446 17.12 -1.05 5.39
CA ALA A 446 16.12 -2.03 5.77
C ALA A 446 16.81 -3.28 6.31
N TYR A 447 16.49 -3.63 7.56
CA TYR A 447 16.91 -4.87 8.19
C TYR A 447 15.75 -5.87 8.18
N THR A 448 16.04 -7.14 7.94
CA THR A 448 15.02 -8.18 7.85
C THR A 448 15.45 -9.42 8.59
N PHE A 449 14.70 -9.82 9.60
CA PHE A 449 14.87 -11.12 10.25
C PHE A 449 14.11 -12.18 9.46
N PHE A 450 14.84 -13.13 8.92
CA PHE A 450 14.31 -14.24 8.13
C PHE A 450 14.48 -15.55 8.89
N THR A 451 13.39 -16.29 9.07
CA THR A 451 13.40 -17.51 9.87
C THR A 451 13.13 -18.75 9.00
N PRO A 452 13.41 -19.96 9.51
CA PRO A 452 13.03 -21.20 8.82
C PRO A 452 11.53 -21.30 8.47
N ASN A 453 10.65 -20.63 9.22
CA ASN A 453 9.22 -20.56 8.93
C ASN A 453 8.92 -19.81 7.62
N ASN A 454 9.83 -18.94 7.20
CA ASN A 454 9.72 -18.12 5.99
C ASN A 454 10.35 -18.79 4.74
N MET A 455 10.84 -20.04 4.84
CA MET A 455 11.55 -20.73 3.76
C MET A 455 10.80 -20.70 2.41
N ARG A 456 9.47 -20.66 2.44
CA ARG A 456 8.66 -20.62 1.21
C ARG A 456 8.89 -19.35 0.38
N GLN A 457 9.22 -18.23 1.02
CA GLN A 457 9.44 -16.93 0.40
C GLN A 457 10.92 -16.67 0.06
N ALA A 458 11.85 -17.60 0.38
CA ALA A 458 13.29 -17.39 0.20
C ALA A 458 13.67 -17.07 -1.27
N SER A 459 13.11 -17.82 -2.22
CA SER A 459 13.39 -17.62 -3.65
C SER A 459 12.92 -16.26 -4.15
N ASP A 460 11.76 -15.81 -3.68
CA ASP A 460 11.17 -14.53 -4.08
C ASP A 460 11.97 -13.37 -3.50
N LEU A 461 12.38 -13.46 -2.22
CA LEU A 461 13.25 -12.46 -1.58
C LEU A 461 14.62 -12.38 -2.28
N ILE A 462 15.23 -13.53 -2.63
CA ILE A 462 16.49 -13.56 -3.39
C ILE A 462 16.33 -12.83 -4.73
N SER A 463 15.20 -13.00 -5.41
CA SER A 463 14.92 -12.31 -6.69
C SER A 463 14.86 -10.80 -6.51
N VAL A 464 14.22 -10.32 -5.45
CA VAL A 464 14.15 -8.89 -5.11
C VAL A 464 15.53 -8.33 -4.77
N LEU A 465 16.32 -9.06 -3.97
CA LEU A 465 17.68 -8.63 -3.59
C LEU A 465 18.62 -8.56 -4.81
N ARG A 466 18.53 -9.53 -5.72
CA ARG A 466 19.33 -9.54 -6.98
C ARG A 466 18.96 -8.37 -7.87
N GLU A 467 17.68 -8.13 -8.06
CA GLU A 467 17.19 -7.01 -8.86
C GLU A 467 17.68 -5.66 -8.32
N ALA A 468 17.70 -5.50 -7.00
CA ALA A 468 18.18 -4.29 -6.33
C ALA A 468 19.71 -4.25 -6.12
N ASN A 469 20.47 -5.19 -6.71
CA ASN A 469 21.94 -5.30 -6.54
C ASN A 469 22.38 -5.37 -5.07
N GLN A 470 21.62 -6.05 -4.21
CA GLN A 470 21.94 -6.19 -2.79
C GLN A 470 22.74 -7.46 -2.50
N ALA A 471 23.51 -7.43 -1.42
CA ALA A 471 24.21 -8.61 -0.92
C ALA A 471 23.24 -9.68 -0.44
N ILE A 472 23.44 -10.93 -0.84
CA ILE A 472 22.59 -12.05 -0.46
C ILE A 472 23.27 -12.87 0.63
N ASN A 473 22.59 -13.07 1.74
CA ASN A 473 23.09 -13.91 2.84
C ASN A 473 23.23 -15.37 2.37
N PRO A 474 24.42 -16.03 2.53
CA PRO A 474 24.62 -17.41 2.10
C PRO A 474 23.63 -18.40 2.71
N LYS A 475 23.22 -18.20 3.97
CA LYS A 475 22.20 -19.03 4.61
C LYS A 475 20.83 -18.94 3.94
N LEU A 476 20.49 -17.75 3.38
CA LEU A 476 19.25 -17.58 2.63
C LEU A 476 19.28 -18.36 1.31
N LEU A 477 20.43 -18.38 0.63
CA LEU A 477 20.63 -19.20 -0.59
C LEU A 477 20.46 -20.69 -0.27
N GLN A 478 21.11 -21.18 0.78
CA GLN A 478 20.98 -22.55 1.23
C GLN A 478 19.53 -22.93 1.52
N MET A 479 18.77 -22.06 2.21
CA MET A 479 17.34 -22.31 2.48
C MET A 479 16.49 -22.41 1.22
N ALA A 480 16.81 -21.66 0.17
CA ALA A 480 16.13 -21.75 -1.11
C ALA A 480 16.46 -23.05 -1.86
N GLU A 481 17.71 -23.51 -1.78
CA GLU A 481 18.19 -24.78 -2.39
C GLU A 481 17.61 -26.01 -1.71
N ASP A 482 17.57 -26.03 -0.38
CA ASP A 482 17.00 -27.12 0.43
C ASP A 482 15.53 -27.40 0.08
N ARG A 483 14.78 -26.35 -0.30
CA ARG A 483 13.40 -26.49 -0.81
C ARG A 483 13.36 -27.12 -2.21
N GLY A 484 14.30 -26.75 -3.09
CA GLY A 484 14.38 -27.29 -4.45
C GLY A 484 14.72 -28.77 -4.49
N GLY A 485 15.57 -29.24 -3.56
CA GLY A 485 15.97 -30.64 -3.41
C GLY A 485 14.83 -31.55 -2.94
N ARG A 486 13.99 -31.11 -2.03
CA ARG A 486 12.84 -31.89 -1.52
C ARG A 486 11.71 -32.05 -2.54
N SER A 487 11.57 -31.17 -3.51
CA SER A 487 10.55 -31.27 -4.56
C SER A 487 10.94 -32.23 -5.69
N ARG A 488 12.21 -32.58 -5.85
CA ARG A 488 12.71 -33.51 -6.90
C ARG A 488 12.85 -34.96 -6.44
N GLY A 489 12.75 -35.25 -5.14
CA GLY A 489 12.91 -36.59 -4.57
C GLY A 489 11.66 -37.47 -4.50
N GLY A 490 10.54 -37.08 -5.07
CA GLY A 490 9.24 -37.74 -4.91
C GLY A 490 8.63 -38.38 -6.16
N ARG A 491 9.44 -38.93 -7.09
CA ARG A 491 8.92 -39.82 -8.14
C ARG A 491 10.02 -40.76 -8.64
N GLY A 492 10.14 -41.91 -8.01
CA GLY A 492 11.00 -43.00 -8.46
C GLY A 492 11.01 -44.12 -7.42
N GLY A 493 9.88 -44.73 -7.17
CA GLY A 493 9.74 -45.92 -6.36
C GLY A 493 9.31 -47.06 -7.25
N ASP A 494 10.30 -47.83 -7.65
CA ASP A 494 10.28 -49.05 -8.40
C ASP A 494 9.33 -50.10 -7.77
N TYR A 495 8.37 -50.60 -8.53
CA TYR A 495 7.63 -51.80 -8.22
C TYR A 495 8.54 -52.98 -8.45
N ARG A 496 8.96 -53.68 -7.41
CA ARG A 496 9.41 -55.07 -7.51
C ARG A 496 8.77 -55.89 -6.41
N ASP A 497 7.98 -56.85 -6.94
CA ASP A 497 7.44 -58.00 -6.27
C ASP A 497 8.35 -58.65 -5.23
N ARG A 498 7.82 -58.99 -4.08
CA ARG A 498 8.15 -60.25 -3.39
C ARG A 498 6.95 -60.81 -2.64
N TYR A 499 6.39 -61.88 -3.24
CA TYR A 499 5.61 -62.88 -2.56
C TYR A 499 6.44 -63.50 -1.43
N SER A 500 5.90 -63.63 -0.22
CA SER A 500 6.12 -64.75 0.66
C SER A 500 5.12 -64.76 1.82
N SER A 501 4.28 -65.73 1.81
CA SER A 501 3.53 -66.51 2.81
C SER A 501 3.87 -66.35 4.29
N GLY A 502 2.81 -66.33 5.14
CA GLY A 502 2.91 -66.54 6.59
C GLY A 502 1.58 -66.38 7.32
N ARG A 503 0.79 -67.44 7.38
CA ARG A 503 -0.38 -67.59 8.25
C ARG A 503 -0.02 -67.50 9.73
N ARG A 504 -0.97 -66.97 10.53
CA ARG A 504 -1.50 -67.46 11.86
C ARG A 504 -2.30 -66.31 12.46
N ASP A 505 -3.54 -66.38 12.56
CA ASP A 505 -4.58 -67.00 13.40
C ASP A 505 -4.64 -66.48 14.86
N PHE A 506 -5.92 -66.35 15.32
CA PHE A 506 -6.44 -66.09 16.69
C PHE A 506 -6.47 -64.56 17.10
N GLY A 507 -7.60 -64.02 17.59
CA GLY A 507 -8.87 -64.50 18.12
C GLY A 507 -9.70 -63.26 18.55
N SER A 508 -10.90 -63.26 18.23
CA SER A 508 -12.16 -63.11 18.92
C SER A 508 -12.17 -62.46 20.32
N PHE A 509 -13.04 -61.46 20.48
CA PHE A 509 -14.08 -61.28 21.53
C PHE A 509 -14.77 -59.95 21.26
N ARG A 510 -16.06 -59.94 20.77
CA ARG A 510 -17.34 -59.83 21.50
C ARG A 510 -17.41 -58.63 22.45
N ASP A 511 -18.33 -57.84 22.43
CA ASP A 511 -19.75 -57.62 22.25
C ASP A 511 -20.19 -56.37 23.04
N ARG A 512 -21.14 -55.65 22.58
CA ARG A 512 -22.45 -55.15 23.07
C ARG A 512 -22.66 -53.70 22.68
N ASP A 513 -23.53 -53.47 21.76
CA ASP A 513 -25.01 -53.39 21.86
C ASP A 513 -25.54 -52.08 22.46
N ASN A 514 -26.23 -51.35 21.70
CA ASN A 514 -27.58 -50.74 21.80
C ASN A 514 -27.62 -49.50 20.86
N GLY A 515 -28.41 -49.38 19.80
CA GLY A 515 -29.77 -49.86 19.52
C GLY A 515 -30.76 -48.71 19.51
N ARG A 516 -31.25 -48.33 18.32
CA ARG A 516 -32.56 -47.76 17.90
C ARG A 516 -32.29 -46.75 16.79
N GLY A 517 -32.61 -46.90 15.50
CA GLY A 517 -33.76 -47.51 14.85
C GLY A 517 -34.93 -46.53 14.67
N PHE A 518 -35.09 -46.07 13.41
CA PHE A 518 -36.36 -45.80 12.70
C PHE A 518 -35.96 -45.23 11.33
N ASP A 519 -35.98 -45.92 10.31
CA ASP A 519 -36.89 -46.39 9.27
C ASP A 519 -37.81 -45.28 8.73
N ASN A 520 -37.63 -44.92 7.44
CA ASN A 520 -38.62 -44.95 6.37
C ASN A 520 -38.07 -44.37 5.06
N GLY A 521 -37.84 -45.24 4.12
CA GLY A 521 -37.83 -44.89 2.68
C GLY A 521 -39.24 -45.09 2.09
N PRO A 522 -39.43 -45.30 0.80
CA PRO A 522 -38.98 -44.52 -0.35
C PRO A 522 -40.21 -44.15 -1.24
N ASN A 523 -40.03 -43.29 -2.28
CA ASN A 523 -40.88 -43.41 -3.48
C ASN A 523 -40.22 -42.89 -4.76
N LYS A 524 -40.23 -43.81 -5.72
CA LYS A 524 -39.99 -43.70 -7.15
C LYS A 524 -41.13 -42.94 -7.84
N PHE A 525 -40.83 -42.32 -8.97
CA PHE A 525 -41.51 -42.33 -10.30
C PHE A 525 -40.78 -41.25 -11.09
N GLY A 526 -40.18 -41.45 -12.24
CA GLY A 526 -40.46 -42.27 -13.40
C GLY A 526 -41.17 -41.47 -14.53
N THR A 527 -40.50 -41.37 -15.62
CA THR A 527 -40.92 -41.26 -17.03
C THR A 527 -40.25 -40.08 -17.75
N ASN A 528 -39.31 -40.27 -18.67
CA ASN A 528 -39.39 -40.81 -20.06
C ASN A 528 -40.09 -39.83 -21.04
N THR A 529 -39.31 -39.37 -22.00
CA THR A 529 -39.51 -39.42 -23.47
C THR A 529 -38.52 -38.45 -24.12
N GLN A 530 -37.54 -38.93 -24.92
CA GLN A 530 -37.50 -39.14 -26.37
C GLN A 530 -37.72 -37.82 -27.18
N ASN A 531 -36.87 -37.35 -28.06
CA ASN A 531 -36.45 -37.92 -29.34
C ASN A 531 -35.73 -36.86 -30.19
N GLY A 532 -34.83 -37.32 -31.05
CA GLY A 532 -34.50 -36.83 -32.38
C GLY A 532 -33.27 -35.91 -32.44
N GLY A 533 -32.15 -36.18 -33.03
CA GLY A 533 -31.80 -37.10 -34.11
C GLY A 533 -31.38 -36.30 -35.35
N TYR A 534 -30.29 -36.71 -35.93
CA TYR A 534 -29.63 -36.30 -37.20
C TYR A 534 -28.46 -35.33 -37.00
N GLY A 535 -27.23 -35.64 -37.39
CA GLY A 535 -26.70 -36.65 -38.31
C GLY A 535 -25.74 -35.98 -39.28
N ASN A 536 -24.57 -36.59 -39.37
CA ASN A 536 -23.67 -36.62 -40.54
C ASN A 536 -22.89 -35.33 -40.87
N SER A 537 -21.68 -35.34 -41.34
CA SER A 537 -20.65 -36.34 -41.69
C SER A 537 -19.45 -35.61 -42.27
N ASN A 538 -18.29 -36.20 -42.06
CA ASN A 538 -17.17 -36.38 -42.99
C ASN A 538 -16.43 -35.21 -43.65
N GLY A 539 -15.10 -35.39 -43.60
CA GLY A 539 -14.18 -35.09 -44.66
C GLY A 539 -12.78 -34.70 -44.15
N ASN A 540 -11.93 -35.59 -43.86
CA ASN A 540 -10.78 -36.19 -44.52
C ASN A 540 -10.04 -35.28 -45.53
N GLY A 541 -8.71 -35.22 -45.40
CA GLY A 541 -7.77 -34.79 -46.43
C GLY A 541 -6.42 -34.34 -45.83
N SER A 542 -5.56 -35.19 -45.53
CA SER A 542 -4.20 -35.55 -46.03
C SER A 542 -3.56 -34.52 -46.95
N SER A 543 -2.33 -34.07 -46.72
CA SER A 543 -1.04 -34.67 -47.06
C SER A 543 0.00 -33.62 -47.48
N ASN A 544 1.21 -33.87 -47.05
CA ASN A 544 2.52 -33.70 -47.74
C ASN A 544 2.91 -32.27 -48.18
N GLY A 545 4.13 -31.80 -48.03
CA GLY A 545 5.40 -32.43 -47.86
C GLY A 545 6.53 -31.45 -48.23
N TYR A 546 7.69 -31.73 -47.76
CA TYR A 546 9.03 -31.51 -48.34
C TYR A 546 9.66 -30.12 -48.57
N GLY A 547 10.89 -30.04 -48.04
CA GLY A 547 12.06 -29.37 -48.61
C GLY A 547 12.67 -28.34 -47.62
N GLY A 548 13.75 -28.47 -46.99
CA GLY A 548 15.07 -28.99 -47.38
C GLY A 548 15.94 -27.82 -47.85
N GLY A 549 16.91 -27.38 -47.04
CA GLY A 549 17.87 -26.42 -47.50
C GLY A 549 18.82 -25.92 -46.40
N SER A 550 19.84 -26.71 -46.12
CA SER A 550 21.06 -26.28 -45.41
C SER A 550 21.86 -25.30 -46.28
N PHE A 551 22.47 -24.27 -45.71
CA PHE A 551 23.75 -23.76 -46.13
C PHE A 551 24.59 -23.26 -44.98
N ASN A 552 25.76 -23.84 -44.86
CA ASN A 552 26.96 -23.46 -44.13
C ASN A 552 27.57 -22.18 -44.69
N GLY A 553 28.25 -21.41 -43.87
CA GLY A 553 29.15 -20.35 -44.33
C GLY A 553 29.96 -19.75 -43.18
N ASN A 554 31.10 -20.33 -42.94
CA ASN A 554 32.22 -19.80 -42.15
C ASN A 554 32.69 -18.42 -42.65
N GLY A 555 33.11 -17.56 -41.73
CA GLY A 555 33.87 -16.35 -42.04
C GLY A 555 34.48 -15.73 -40.79
N GLN A 556 35.66 -16.23 -40.44
CA GLN A 556 36.65 -15.52 -39.59
C GLN A 556 37.20 -14.29 -40.31
N SER A 557 37.33 -13.17 -39.60
CA SER A 557 38.51 -12.31 -39.77
C SER A 557 38.70 -11.39 -38.56
N SER A 558 39.88 -11.54 -38.03
CA SER A 558 40.63 -10.77 -37.06
C SER A 558 41.05 -9.40 -37.60
N PHE A 559 41.47 -8.52 -36.69
CA PHE A 559 42.45 -7.41 -36.70
C PHE A 559 41.86 -6.14 -36.09
N THR A 560 42.40 -5.34 -35.29
CA THR A 560 43.65 -5.09 -34.57
C THR A 560 43.44 -3.81 -33.79
N THR A 561 44.02 -3.78 -32.61
CA THR A 561 44.39 -2.66 -31.73
C THR A 561 44.62 -1.31 -32.39
N ASN A 562 44.15 -0.23 -31.70
CA ASN A 562 45.03 0.89 -31.39
C ASN A 562 44.59 1.68 -30.14
N GLN A 563 45.61 1.96 -29.34
CA GLN A 563 45.69 2.78 -28.15
C GLN A 563 45.40 4.26 -28.45
N THR A 564 44.88 5.01 -27.49
CA THR A 564 45.51 6.09 -26.72
C THR A 564 44.51 6.99 -26.06
N GLY A 565 44.79 7.38 -24.80
CA GLY A 565 44.29 8.62 -24.21
C GLY A 565 43.71 8.48 -22.83
N ALA A 566 44.56 8.44 -21.81
CA ALA A 566 44.26 8.56 -20.41
C ALA A 566 43.72 9.97 -20.05
N PHE A 567 42.71 10.05 -19.19
CA PHE A 567 42.67 11.02 -18.10
C PHE A 567 41.90 10.43 -16.93
N GLY A 568 42.62 10.27 -15.82
CA GLY A 568 42.11 9.71 -14.58
C GLY A 568 41.35 10.75 -13.76
N ALA A 569 40.35 10.26 -13.06
CA ALA A 569 39.92 10.81 -11.77
C ALA A 569 39.51 9.63 -10.90
N GLN A 570 40.41 9.28 -10.00
CA GLN A 570 40.18 8.35 -8.91
C GLN A 570 39.24 9.02 -7.90
N ASN A 571 38.09 8.44 -7.66
CA ASN A 571 37.37 8.60 -6.41
C ASN A 571 37.28 7.23 -5.75
N ASN A 572 38.21 7.01 -4.80
CA ASN A 572 38.19 5.92 -3.86
C ASN A 572 36.98 6.09 -2.90
N PHE A 573 35.96 5.25 -3.03
CA PHE A 573 35.09 4.91 -1.94
C PHE A 573 35.37 3.47 -1.53
N GLN A 574 36.15 3.31 -0.45
CA GLN A 574 36.33 2.05 0.24
C GLN A 574 35.05 1.70 0.99
N ALA A 575 34.40 0.60 0.60
CA ALA A 575 33.40 -0.08 1.40
C ALA A 575 34.09 -0.76 2.60
N PRO A 576 33.49 -0.74 3.80
CA PRO A 576 34.03 -1.48 4.94
C PRO A 576 33.93 -2.98 4.66
N GLN A 577 35.06 -3.64 4.58
CA GLN A 577 35.19 -5.09 4.49
C GLN A 577 34.97 -5.69 5.87
N PHE A 578 33.91 -6.50 6.00
CA PHE A 578 33.80 -7.44 7.12
C PHE A 578 34.70 -8.64 6.85
N ALA A 579 35.67 -8.87 7.74
CA ALA A 579 36.59 -9.99 7.68
C ALA A 579 35.86 -11.33 7.94
N PRO A 580 36.24 -12.41 7.24
CA PRO A 580 35.68 -13.74 7.52
C PRO A 580 36.26 -14.29 8.81
N VAL A 581 35.39 -14.74 9.71
CA VAL A 581 35.74 -15.46 10.94
C VAL A 581 36.25 -16.85 10.55
N LYS A 582 37.54 -17.11 10.77
CA LYS A 582 38.15 -18.43 10.70
C LYS A 582 37.68 -19.28 11.88
N ALA A 583 37.20 -20.48 11.59
CA ALA A 583 37.05 -21.53 12.58
C ALA A 583 38.42 -22.03 13.04
N GLY A 584 38.66 -22.03 14.35
CA GLY A 584 39.89 -22.56 14.95
C GLY A 584 39.79 -22.62 16.48
N ALA A 585 39.67 -23.83 16.98
CA ALA A 585 40.13 -24.44 18.24
C ALA A 585 40.15 -23.63 19.55
N GLN A 586 39.51 -24.26 20.51
CA GLN A 586 39.60 -24.19 21.97
C GLN A 586 40.93 -23.68 22.53
N ASN A 587 40.83 -22.65 23.41
CA ASN A 587 41.53 -22.72 24.71
C ASN A 587 41.01 -21.58 25.61
N GLY A 588 40.74 -21.88 26.87
CA GLY A 588 40.24 -20.97 27.87
C GLY A 588 41.30 -19.95 28.28
N ALA A 589 40.87 -18.71 28.37
CA ALA A 589 41.51 -17.68 29.19
C ALA A 589 40.45 -16.63 29.55
N SER A 590 40.31 -16.41 30.83
CA SER A 590 39.51 -15.36 31.49
C SER A 590 39.85 -13.96 30.99
N HIS A 591 38.87 -13.23 30.50
CA HIS A 591 38.99 -11.80 30.20
C HIS A 591 38.53 -10.96 31.41
N PRO A 592 39.21 -9.85 31.71
CA PRO A 592 38.80 -8.90 32.75
C PRO A 592 37.56 -8.09 32.33
N PRO A 593 36.74 -7.60 33.30
CA PRO A 593 35.52 -6.86 32.99
C PRO A 593 35.84 -5.47 32.42
N PHE A 594 35.12 -5.07 31.38
CA PHE A 594 35.13 -3.73 30.82
C PHE A 594 34.57 -2.74 31.84
N PRO A 595 35.14 -1.51 31.97
CA PRO A 595 34.64 -0.50 32.89
C PRO A 595 33.32 0.09 32.36
N PHE A 596 32.34 0.21 33.28
CA PHE A 596 31.08 0.94 33.05
C PHE A 596 31.36 2.44 32.85
N PRO A 597 30.70 3.10 31.90
CA PRO A 597 30.74 4.57 31.82
C PRO A 597 30.03 5.17 33.03
N GLN A 598 30.66 6.09 33.70
CA GLN A 598 30.10 6.87 34.83
C GLN A 598 28.98 7.76 34.31
N ALA A 599 27.90 7.86 35.08
CA ALA A 599 26.80 8.76 34.86
C ALA A 599 27.27 10.22 34.83
N PRO A 600 26.77 11.08 33.93
CA PRO A 600 27.10 12.48 33.92
C PRO A 600 26.50 13.21 35.13
N ALA A 601 27.27 14.13 35.68
CA ALA A 601 26.90 15.00 36.80
C ALA A 601 25.67 15.89 36.47
N PRO A 602 24.84 16.27 37.47
CA PRO A 602 23.65 17.07 37.23
C PRO A 602 24.00 18.46 36.71
N GLN A 603 23.46 18.84 35.57
CA GLN A 603 23.57 20.17 34.98
C GLN A 603 22.69 21.16 35.77
N GLN A 604 23.28 22.27 36.12
CA GLN A 604 22.64 23.40 36.79
C GLN A 604 21.60 24.04 35.86
N HIS A 605 20.42 24.32 36.39
CA HIS A 605 19.33 25.03 35.72
C HIS A 605 19.74 26.45 35.32
N PRO A 606 19.38 26.91 34.10
CA PRO A 606 19.52 28.32 33.75
C PRO A 606 18.51 29.18 34.51
N PRO A 607 18.85 30.47 34.79
CA PRO A 607 17.98 31.38 35.53
C PRO A 607 16.69 31.73 34.75
N PRO A 608 15.62 32.16 35.45
CA PRO A 608 14.34 32.46 34.83
C PRO A 608 14.42 33.70 33.93
N LEU A 609 13.79 33.60 32.75
CA LEU A 609 13.65 34.69 31.78
C LEU A 609 12.74 35.80 32.33
N VAL A 610 13.24 37.03 32.32
CA VAL A 610 12.52 38.27 32.65
C VAL A 610 11.50 38.57 31.51
N PRO A 611 10.29 39.05 31.81
CA PRO A 611 9.30 39.36 30.77
C PRO A 611 9.70 40.58 29.94
N TYR A 612 9.71 40.43 28.64
CA TYR A 612 9.87 41.54 27.68
C TYR A 612 8.64 42.45 27.73
N ALA A 613 8.87 43.74 27.98
CA ALA A 613 7.85 44.79 27.90
C ALA A 613 7.47 45.05 26.43
N MET A 614 6.17 45.15 26.16
CA MET A 614 5.61 45.53 24.84
C MET A 614 5.94 47.00 24.53
N PRO A 615 6.26 47.36 23.29
CA PRO A 615 6.34 48.76 22.85
C PRO A 615 4.94 49.38 22.67
N PRO A 616 4.80 50.72 22.82
CA PRO A 616 3.50 51.39 22.81
C PRO A 616 2.90 51.44 21.42
N GLN A 617 1.57 51.28 21.35
CA GLN A 617 0.77 51.50 20.16
C GLN A 617 0.70 53.00 19.82
N PHE A 618 1.06 53.35 18.62
CA PHE A 618 0.75 54.69 18.05
C PHE A 618 -0.67 54.64 17.45
N THR A 619 -1.53 55.46 18.04
CA THR A 619 -2.79 55.92 17.47
C THR A 619 -2.47 57.08 16.49
N GLN A 620 -2.75 56.90 15.21
CA GLN A 620 -3.41 57.85 14.32
C GLN A 620 -3.85 57.11 13.06
#